data_ddd08b2015903d0a940b47fbbfbaa963
#
_entry.id   ddd08b2015903d0a940b47fbbfbaa963
#
_cell.length_a   1.000
_cell.length_b   1.000
_cell.length_c   1.000
_cell.angle_alpha   90.00
_cell.angle_beta   90.00
_cell.angle_gamma   90.00
#
_symmetry.space_group_name_H-M   'P 1'
#
loop_
_entity.id
_entity.type
_entity.pdbx_description
1 polymer ?
#
loop_
_entity_poly.entity_id
_entity_poly.type
_entity_poly.pdbx_seq_one_letter_code
_entity_poly.pdbx_strand_id
1 'polypeptide(L)'
;GMAVLYSDEDIVVVDKPPGVAAHATVGWHGPTVLGGLAAAGFRISTSGIHERQGIVHRLDVGTSGVMVVALSERAYTVLKRAFKARTVEKRYHALVQGHPDPSSGTIDAPIGRHRGHDWKFAVVEGGRHSITHYDTIEAFVSASLLDIHLETGRTHQIRVHFSALHHPCCGDLTYGADP
;
A
#
# COMPACT_ATOMS: atom_id res chain seq x y z
N GLY A 1 -6.22 2.11 -19.70
CA GLY A 1 -6.58 3.20 -18.84
C GLY A 1 -6.96 2.74 -17.44
N MET A 2 -6.82 3.62 -16.51
CA MET A 2 -7.13 3.37 -15.11
C MET A 2 -8.59 3.71 -14.84
N ALA A 3 -9.32 2.85 -14.12
CA ALA A 3 -10.72 3.08 -13.82
C ALA A 3 -10.89 4.15 -12.73
N VAL A 4 -11.73 5.14 -13.01
CA VAL A 4 -12.17 6.12 -12.02
C VAL A 4 -13.45 5.59 -11.38
N LEU A 5 -13.41 5.37 -10.07
CA LEU A 5 -14.54 4.82 -9.31
C LEU A 5 -15.51 5.91 -8.84
N TYR A 6 -14.99 7.10 -8.54
CA TYR A 6 -15.75 8.25 -8.06
C TYR A 6 -14.95 9.52 -8.30
N SER A 7 -15.64 10.61 -8.56
CA SER A 7 -15.00 11.93 -8.57
C SER A 7 -16.02 13.02 -8.23
N ASP A 8 -15.52 14.07 -7.60
CA ASP A 8 -16.25 15.33 -7.36
C ASP A 8 -15.26 16.50 -7.44
N GLU A 9 -15.61 17.65 -6.94
CA GLU A 9 -14.76 18.84 -6.98
C GLU A 9 -13.50 18.69 -6.11
N ASP A 10 -13.55 17.86 -5.11
CA ASP A 10 -12.51 17.76 -4.09
C ASP A 10 -11.60 16.55 -4.24
N ILE A 11 -12.13 15.41 -4.71
CA ILE A 11 -11.39 14.14 -4.76
C ILE A 11 -11.67 13.38 -6.06
N VAL A 12 -10.73 12.53 -6.41
CA VAL A 12 -10.93 11.45 -7.38
C VAL A 12 -10.47 10.14 -6.75
N VAL A 13 -11.29 9.11 -6.92
CA VAL A 13 -10.99 7.76 -6.42
C VAL A 13 -10.78 6.85 -7.60
N VAL A 14 -9.64 6.15 -7.61
CA VAL A 14 -9.26 5.27 -8.72
C VAL A 14 -9.09 3.85 -8.24
N ASP A 15 -9.26 2.91 -9.16
CA ASP A 15 -8.82 1.53 -9.00
C ASP A 15 -7.44 1.40 -9.66
N LYS A 16 -6.40 1.50 -8.85
CA LYS A 16 -5.02 1.43 -9.36
C LYS A 16 -4.71 -0.01 -9.79
N PRO A 17 -4.34 -0.22 -11.05
CA PRO A 17 -3.87 -1.54 -11.47
C PRO A 17 -2.47 -1.84 -10.93
N PRO A 18 -2.06 -3.11 -10.85
CA PRO A 18 -0.68 -3.45 -10.57
C PRO A 18 0.23 -2.97 -11.72
N GLY A 19 1.46 -2.60 -11.40
CA GLY A 19 2.41 -2.10 -12.38
C GLY A 19 2.35 -0.59 -12.62
N VAL A 20 1.53 0.13 -11.86
CA VAL A 20 1.39 1.58 -11.91
C VAL A 20 1.83 2.17 -10.56
N ALA A 21 2.72 3.15 -10.59
CA ALA A 21 3.13 3.87 -9.39
C ALA A 21 2.13 4.98 -9.05
N ALA A 22 2.06 5.39 -7.79
CA ALA A 22 1.20 6.51 -7.40
C ALA A 22 1.66 7.82 -8.05
N HIS A 23 2.95 8.08 -8.02
CA HIS A 23 3.58 9.30 -8.56
C HIS A 23 4.98 8.99 -9.08
N ALA A 24 5.59 9.96 -9.78
CA ALA A 24 6.96 9.82 -10.28
C ALA A 24 7.95 9.70 -9.10
N THR A 25 8.89 8.79 -9.26
CA THR A 25 10.01 8.61 -8.33
C THR A 25 11.28 8.33 -9.11
N VAL A 26 12.42 8.56 -8.48
CA VAL A 26 13.73 8.25 -9.08
C VAL A 26 13.79 6.74 -9.38
N GLY A 27 14.16 6.40 -10.61
CA GLY A 27 14.28 5.00 -11.06
C GLY A 27 12.99 4.38 -11.58
N TRP A 28 11.85 5.06 -11.48
CA TRP A 28 10.61 4.58 -12.07
C TRP A 28 10.35 5.25 -13.43
N HIS A 29 10.23 4.45 -14.48
CA HIS A 29 10.00 4.92 -15.86
C HIS A 29 8.64 4.50 -16.41
N GLY A 30 7.83 3.83 -15.63
CA GLY A 30 6.52 3.36 -16.02
C GLY A 30 5.40 4.36 -15.76
N PRO A 31 4.13 3.95 -15.96
CA PRO A 31 2.97 4.81 -15.75
C PRO A 31 2.77 5.14 -14.27
N THR A 32 2.11 6.29 -14.02
CA THR A 32 1.75 6.74 -12.67
C THR A 32 0.26 7.11 -12.61
N VAL A 33 -0.29 7.05 -11.40
CA VAL A 33 -1.68 7.49 -11.16
C VAL A 33 -1.82 8.97 -11.50
N LEU A 34 -0.90 9.82 -11.04
CA LEU A 34 -0.96 11.26 -11.33
C LEU A 34 -0.87 11.55 -12.82
N GLY A 35 0.02 10.85 -13.54
CA GLY A 35 0.13 10.99 -14.98
C GLY A 35 -1.14 10.59 -15.72
N GLY A 36 -1.76 9.49 -15.31
CA GLY A 36 -3.01 9.02 -15.88
C GLY A 36 -4.17 9.98 -15.63
N LEU A 37 -4.26 10.54 -14.41
CA LEU A 37 -5.29 11.53 -14.07
C LEU A 37 -5.11 12.85 -14.83
N ALA A 38 -3.89 13.32 -14.93
CA ALA A 38 -3.59 14.53 -15.71
C ALA A 38 -3.96 14.36 -17.19
N ALA A 39 -3.62 13.22 -17.78
CA ALA A 39 -3.99 12.89 -19.15
C ALA A 39 -5.51 12.79 -19.35
N ALA A 40 -6.25 12.38 -18.32
CA ALA A 40 -7.71 12.35 -18.33
C ALA A 40 -8.38 13.71 -18.07
N GLY A 41 -7.60 14.77 -17.86
CA GLY A 41 -8.09 16.12 -17.68
C GLY A 41 -8.37 16.55 -16.24
N PHE A 42 -8.00 15.76 -15.26
CA PHE A 42 -8.15 16.14 -13.86
C PHE A 42 -7.14 17.19 -13.44
N ARG A 43 -7.59 18.19 -12.71
CA ARG A 43 -6.74 19.19 -12.08
C ARG A 43 -6.40 18.71 -10.66
N ILE A 44 -5.17 18.28 -10.49
CA ILE A 44 -4.68 17.79 -9.20
C ILE A 44 -4.41 18.97 -8.27
N SER A 45 -4.66 18.83 -6.96
CA SER A 45 -4.27 19.80 -5.94
C SER A 45 -2.78 20.11 -6.05
N THR A 46 -2.43 21.40 -5.91
CA THR A 46 -1.02 21.84 -5.91
C THR A 46 -0.36 21.69 -4.54
N SER A 47 -1.10 21.21 -3.55
CA SER A 47 -0.56 20.97 -2.21
C SER A 47 0.35 19.75 -2.17
N GLY A 48 1.40 19.82 -1.37
CA GLY A 48 2.38 18.76 -1.21
C GLY A 48 3.66 19.01 -2.00
N ILE A 49 4.57 18.04 -1.92
CA ILE A 49 5.85 18.08 -2.65
C ILE A 49 5.56 18.01 -4.16
N HIS A 50 6.30 18.75 -4.96
CA HIS A 50 6.05 18.93 -6.41
C HIS A 50 5.79 17.61 -7.16
N GLU A 51 6.59 16.58 -6.93
CA GLU A 51 6.49 15.30 -7.66
C GLU A 51 5.29 14.47 -7.23
N ARG A 52 4.66 14.79 -6.10
CA ARG A 52 3.54 14.03 -5.53
C ARG A 52 2.41 14.94 -5.00
N GLN A 53 2.18 16.04 -5.70
CA GLN A 53 1.07 16.94 -5.36
C GLN A 53 -0.26 16.18 -5.41
N GLY A 54 -1.12 16.43 -4.42
CA GLY A 54 -2.42 15.76 -4.32
C GLY A 54 -2.37 14.33 -3.75
N ILE A 55 -1.19 13.75 -3.58
CA ILE A 55 -1.03 12.40 -3.02
C ILE A 55 -1.10 12.46 -1.50
N VAL A 56 -2.08 11.79 -0.94
CA VAL A 56 -2.34 11.73 0.51
C VAL A 56 -2.02 10.36 1.11
N HIS A 57 -1.92 9.34 0.27
CA HIS A 57 -1.46 7.99 0.60
C HIS A 57 -0.97 7.32 -0.68
N ARG A 58 -0.41 6.13 -0.55
CA ARG A 58 0.09 5.41 -1.71
C ARG A 58 -0.04 3.90 -1.55
N LEU A 59 -0.14 3.22 -2.69
CA LEU A 59 0.00 1.78 -2.82
C LEU A 59 1.33 1.48 -3.53
N ASP A 60 1.94 0.35 -3.22
CA ASP A 60 3.13 -0.13 -3.93
C ASP A 60 2.81 -0.33 -5.42
N VAL A 61 3.83 -0.26 -6.26
CA VAL A 61 3.66 -0.46 -7.72
C VAL A 61 2.95 -1.78 -8.01
N GLY A 62 3.34 -2.86 -7.34
CA GLY A 62 2.75 -4.18 -7.55
C GLY A 62 1.39 -4.40 -6.87
N THR A 63 0.92 -3.46 -6.07
CA THR A 63 -0.35 -3.57 -5.35
C THR A 63 -1.46 -2.90 -6.13
N SER A 64 -2.55 -3.61 -6.37
CA SER A 64 -3.78 -3.07 -6.95
C SER A 64 -4.73 -2.59 -5.86
N GLY A 65 -5.66 -1.73 -6.23
CA GLY A 65 -6.77 -1.36 -5.37
C GLY A 65 -7.10 0.11 -5.35
N VAL A 66 -7.92 0.48 -4.39
CA VAL A 66 -8.53 1.79 -4.27
C VAL A 66 -7.52 2.83 -3.79
N MET A 67 -7.41 3.93 -4.52
CA MET A 67 -6.63 5.10 -4.11
C MET A 67 -7.46 6.36 -4.24
N VAL A 68 -7.36 7.27 -3.27
CA VAL A 68 -7.92 8.60 -3.34
C VAL A 68 -6.83 9.62 -3.61
N VAL A 69 -7.11 10.57 -4.51
CA VAL A 69 -6.21 11.68 -4.84
C VAL A 69 -6.97 12.98 -4.60
N ALA A 70 -6.32 13.94 -3.94
CA ALA A 70 -6.93 15.23 -3.66
C ALA A 70 -6.89 16.13 -4.89
N LEU A 71 -8.04 16.72 -5.23
CA LEU A 71 -8.16 17.71 -6.30
C LEU A 71 -8.19 19.15 -5.75
N SER A 72 -8.54 19.33 -4.48
CA SER A 72 -8.56 20.62 -3.79
C SER A 72 -7.60 20.67 -2.62
N GLU A 73 -7.21 21.87 -2.22
CA GLU A 73 -6.36 22.06 -1.03
C GLU A 73 -7.08 21.64 0.24
N ARG A 74 -8.38 21.88 0.32
CA ARG A 74 -9.21 21.45 1.45
C ARG A 74 -9.18 19.94 1.59
N ALA A 75 -9.43 19.21 0.52
CA ALA A 75 -9.39 17.75 0.53
C ALA A 75 -7.99 17.23 0.89
N TYR A 76 -6.94 17.83 0.33
CA TYR A 76 -5.57 17.47 0.68
C TYR A 76 -5.32 17.58 2.19
N THR A 77 -5.68 18.71 2.78
CA THR A 77 -5.46 18.96 4.21
C THR A 77 -6.24 17.98 5.08
N VAL A 78 -7.53 17.78 4.78
CA VAL A 78 -8.41 16.88 5.54
C VAL A 78 -7.93 15.43 5.43
N LEU A 79 -7.61 14.97 4.23
CA LEU A 79 -7.18 13.59 4.00
C LEU A 79 -5.80 13.32 4.59
N LYS A 80 -4.85 14.23 4.42
CA LYS A 80 -3.51 14.10 5.05
C LYS A 80 -3.63 13.97 6.55
N ARG A 81 -4.48 14.78 7.16
CA ARG A 81 -4.73 14.72 8.60
C ARG A 81 -5.37 13.40 9.01
N ALA A 82 -6.34 12.92 8.24
CA ALA A 82 -7.03 11.66 8.52
C ALA A 82 -6.07 10.46 8.45
N PHE A 83 -5.20 10.40 7.43
CA PHE A 83 -4.19 9.34 7.34
C PHE A 83 -3.17 9.44 8.49
N LYS A 84 -2.72 10.64 8.82
CA LYS A 84 -1.78 10.84 9.93
C LYS A 84 -2.38 10.45 11.27
N ALA A 85 -3.64 10.79 11.50
CA ALA A 85 -4.38 10.45 12.73
C ALA A 85 -4.85 8.99 12.76
N ARG A 86 -4.64 8.24 11.67
CA ARG A 86 -5.07 6.84 11.53
C ARG A 86 -6.59 6.65 11.68
N THR A 87 -7.36 7.62 11.22
CA THR A 87 -8.83 7.54 11.22
C THR A 87 -9.38 6.94 9.93
N VAL A 88 -8.54 6.77 8.92
CA VAL A 88 -8.90 6.08 7.68
C VAL A 88 -8.82 4.58 7.91
N GLU A 89 -9.92 3.88 7.67
CA GLU A 89 -9.93 2.42 7.74
C GLU A 89 -9.26 1.85 6.49
N LYS A 90 -8.17 1.11 6.68
CA LYS A 90 -7.37 0.51 5.60
C LYS A 90 -7.54 -0.99 5.61
N ARG A 91 -8.22 -1.48 4.58
CA ARG A 91 -8.47 -2.90 4.38
C ARG A 91 -7.82 -3.38 3.09
N TYR A 92 -7.17 -4.53 3.18
CA TYR A 92 -6.50 -5.17 2.06
C TYR A 92 -6.86 -6.64 2.00
N HIS A 93 -6.72 -7.23 0.83
CA HIS A 93 -6.62 -8.67 0.69
C HIS A 93 -5.18 -9.04 0.37
N ALA A 94 -4.70 -10.12 0.97
CA ALA A 94 -3.39 -10.68 0.67
C ALA A 94 -3.52 -12.18 0.47
N LEU A 95 -2.95 -12.68 -0.62
CA LEU A 95 -2.79 -14.11 -0.85
C LEU A 95 -1.37 -14.47 -0.43
N VAL A 96 -1.25 -15.28 0.62
CA VAL A 96 0.04 -15.67 1.18
C VAL A 96 0.30 -17.16 1.00
N GLN A 97 1.57 -17.54 0.97
CA GLN A 97 1.95 -18.96 0.90
C GLN A 97 1.70 -19.66 2.23
N GLY A 98 1.23 -20.89 2.16
CA GLY A 98 0.94 -21.69 3.35
C GLY A 98 -0.29 -21.23 4.11
N HIS A 99 -0.32 -21.58 5.38
CA HIS A 99 -1.46 -21.33 6.27
C HIS A 99 -0.96 -20.70 7.56
N PRO A 100 -1.12 -19.39 7.76
CA PRO A 100 -0.74 -18.76 9.02
C PRO A 100 -1.42 -19.42 10.21
N ASP A 101 -0.64 -19.66 11.25
CA ASP A 101 -1.11 -20.24 12.52
C ASP A 101 -0.65 -19.33 13.67
N PRO A 102 -1.60 -18.70 14.38
CA PRO A 102 -3.05 -18.82 14.26
C PRO A 102 -3.62 -18.27 12.94
N SER A 103 -4.81 -18.73 12.57
CA SER A 103 -5.49 -18.31 11.34
C SER A 103 -5.96 -16.85 11.37
N SER A 104 -6.06 -16.28 12.55
CA SER A 104 -6.33 -14.86 12.79
C SER A 104 -5.39 -14.35 13.86
N GLY A 105 -4.93 -13.11 13.71
CA GLY A 105 -4.01 -12.55 14.70
C GLY A 105 -3.56 -11.14 14.39
N THR A 106 -2.58 -10.71 15.17
CA THR A 106 -1.97 -9.40 15.05
C THR A 106 -0.46 -9.55 14.97
N ILE A 107 0.15 -8.90 13.98
CA ILE A 107 1.60 -8.80 13.87
C ILE A 107 1.98 -7.40 14.37
N ASP A 108 2.66 -7.35 15.51
CA ASP A 108 3.20 -6.13 16.09
C ASP A 108 4.72 -6.24 16.08
N ALA A 109 5.31 -5.78 14.98
CA ALA A 109 6.74 -5.92 14.78
C ALA A 109 7.30 -4.71 14.02
N PRO A 110 8.38 -4.09 14.53
CA PRO A 110 8.92 -2.86 13.93
C PRO A 110 9.54 -3.11 12.57
N ILE A 111 9.31 -2.19 11.66
CA ILE A 111 9.81 -2.27 10.28
C ILE A 111 10.79 -1.15 10.02
N GLY A 112 11.93 -1.49 9.44
CA GLY A 112 12.96 -0.57 9.00
C GLY A 112 13.66 -1.07 7.76
N ARG A 113 14.70 -0.36 7.34
CA ARG A 113 15.48 -0.77 6.20
C ARG A 113 16.21 -2.07 6.50
N HIS A 114 16.25 -2.95 5.51
CA HIS A 114 17.01 -4.20 5.60
C HIS A 114 18.50 -3.91 5.76
N ARG A 115 19.15 -4.54 6.72
CA ARG A 115 20.56 -4.25 7.05
C ARG A 115 21.53 -4.67 5.95
N GLY A 116 21.18 -5.67 5.16
CA GLY A 116 22.02 -6.15 4.06
C GLY A 116 21.69 -5.53 2.70
N HIS A 117 20.49 -4.99 2.54
CA HIS A 117 20.00 -4.44 1.27
C HIS A 117 19.12 -3.22 1.54
N ASP A 118 19.67 -2.02 1.43
CA ASP A 118 18.98 -0.77 1.75
C ASP A 118 17.76 -0.44 0.87
N TRP A 119 17.60 -1.17 -0.24
CA TRP A 119 16.40 -1.08 -1.10
C TRP A 119 15.23 -1.95 -0.62
N LYS A 120 15.43 -2.80 0.39
CA LYS A 120 14.41 -3.64 1.04
C LYS A 120 14.10 -3.13 2.44
N PHE A 121 12.98 -3.63 2.95
CA PHE A 121 12.57 -3.41 4.34
C PHE A 121 12.53 -4.75 5.06
N ALA A 122 12.56 -4.70 6.37
CA ALA A 122 12.56 -5.91 7.20
C ALA A 122 12.02 -5.60 8.59
N VAL A 123 11.62 -6.65 9.31
CA VAL A 123 11.40 -6.55 10.75
C VAL A 123 12.77 -6.43 11.39
N VAL A 124 13.06 -5.27 11.98
CA VAL A 124 14.37 -4.98 12.59
C VAL A 124 14.18 -4.24 13.91
N GLU A 125 15.05 -4.53 14.87
CA GLU A 125 15.12 -3.77 16.11
C GLU A 125 15.47 -2.30 15.79
N GLY A 126 14.77 -1.37 16.44
CA GLY A 126 14.92 0.05 16.15
C GLY A 126 14.11 0.54 14.95
N GLY A 127 13.40 -0.34 14.27
CA GLY A 127 12.48 0.04 13.19
C GLY A 127 11.27 0.82 13.70
N ARG A 128 10.43 1.26 12.79
CA ARG A 128 9.21 2.01 13.12
C ARG A 128 8.11 1.06 13.56
N HIS A 129 7.38 1.47 14.59
CA HIS A 129 6.20 0.75 15.09
C HIS A 129 5.23 0.42 13.95
N SER A 130 4.85 -0.87 13.82
CA SER A 130 4.06 -1.35 12.70
C SER A 130 3.12 -2.46 13.16
N ILE A 131 1.82 -2.27 12.95
CA ILE A 131 0.78 -3.21 13.38
C ILE A 131 -0.09 -3.62 12.20
N THR A 132 -0.16 -4.93 11.97
CA THR A 132 -1.01 -5.56 10.95
C THR A 132 -1.93 -6.58 11.63
N HIS A 133 -3.24 -6.42 11.44
CA HIS A 133 -4.22 -7.43 11.85
C HIS A 133 -4.63 -8.28 10.66
N TYR A 134 -4.84 -9.57 10.86
CA TYR A 134 -5.26 -10.46 9.78
C TYR A 134 -6.28 -11.48 10.22
N ASP A 135 -7.15 -11.86 9.29
CA ASP A 135 -8.08 -12.97 9.40
C ASP A 135 -8.01 -13.80 8.13
N THR A 136 -7.91 -15.12 8.26
CA THR A 136 -7.96 -16.01 7.09
C THR A 136 -9.39 -16.10 6.60
N ILE A 137 -9.63 -15.69 5.36
CA ILE A 137 -10.95 -15.77 4.70
C ILE A 137 -11.14 -17.15 4.09
N GLU A 138 -10.11 -17.67 3.44
CA GLU A 138 -10.15 -18.94 2.72
C GLU A 138 -8.78 -19.58 2.70
N ALA A 139 -8.73 -20.88 2.99
CA ALA A 139 -7.51 -21.68 2.92
C ALA A 139 -7.55 -22.58 1.70
N PHE A 140 -6.48 -22.49 0.89
CA PHE A 140 -6.28 -23.35 -0.28
C PHE A 140 -5.26 -24.44 0.05
N VAL A 141 -4.91 -25.28 -0.92
CA VAL A 141 -3.96 -26.37 -0.69
C VAL A 141 -2.61 -25.86 -0.16
N SER A 142 -2.07 -24.81 -0.77
CA SER A 142 -0.74 -24.28 -0.41
C SER A 142 -0.71 -22.76 -0.21
N ALA A 143 -1.87 -22.14 -0.08
CA ALA A 143 -1.99 -20.70 0.09
C ALA A 143 -3.21 -20.34 0.94
N SER A 144 -3.25 -19.13 1.45
CA SER A 144 -4.37 -18.58 2.21
C SER A 144 -4.71 -17.17 1.73
N LEU A 145 -5.99 -16.89 1.57
CA LEU A 145 -6.49 -15.55 1.33
C LEU A 145 -6.80 -14.89 2.68
N LEU A 146 -6.16 -13.76 2.93
CA LEU A 146 -6.29 -13.04 4.19
C LEU A 146 -7.03 -11.72 3.99
N ASP A 147 -7.89 -11.40 4.96
CA ASP A 147 -8.41 -10.05 5.17
C ASP A 147 -7.45 -9.32 6.10
N ILE A 148 -6.93 -8.18 5.67
CA ILE A 148 -5.91 -7.42 6.37
C ILE A 148 -6.50 -6.08 6.81
N HIS A 149 -6.27 -5.73 8.08
CA HIS A 149 -6.55 -4.41 8.60
C HIS A 149 -5.27 -3.77 9.13
N LEU A 150 -4.90 -2.61 8.60
CA LEU A 150 -3.66 -1.92 8.98
C LEU A 150 -3.95 -0.79 9.98
N GLU A 151 -3.23 -0.78 11.11
CA GLU A 151 -3.19 0.39 11.99
C GLU A 151 -2.12 1.38 11.55
N THR A 152 -1.04 0.89 10.97
CA THR A 152 0.08 1.69 10.45
C THR A 152 0.23 1.43 8.94
N GLY A 153 0.96 2.28 8.25
CA GLY A 153 1.18 2.14 6.82
C GLY A 153 2.65 2.31 6.43
N ARG A 154 3.52 1.42 6.90
CA ARG A 154 4.94 1.45 6.53
C ARG A 154 5.16 0.90 5.13
N THR A 155 6.26 1.29 4.53
CA THR A 155 6.64 0.78 3.21
C THR A 155 6.70 -0.75 3.23
N HIS A 156 6.04 -1.39 2.27
CA HIS A 156 5.98 -2.84 2.14
C HIS A 156 5.47 -3.59 3.38
N GLN A 157 4.68 -2.94 4.23
CA GLN A 157 4.34 -3.48 5.55
C GLN A 157 3.74 -4.89 5.51
N ILE A 158 2.71 -5.12 4.70
CA ILE A 158 2.08 -6.44 4.60
C ILE A 158 3.08 -7.48 4.09
N ARG A 159 3.82 -7.12 3.05
CA ARG A 159 4.83 -7.99 2.42
C ARG A 159 5.92 -8.39 3.42
N VAL A 160 6.43 -7.42 4.18
CA VAL A 160 7.48 -7.62 5.18
C VAL A 160 6.97 -8.44 6.37
N HIS A 161 5.81 -8.10 6.91
CA HIS A 161 5.25 -8.81 8.05
C HIS A 161 4.99 -10.29 7.74
N PHE A 162 4.40 -10.59 6.60
CA PHE A 162 4.11 -11.99 6.26
C PHE A 162 5.35 -12.75 5.81
N SER A 163 6.34 -12.09 5.24
CA SER A 163 7.66 -12.70 5.03
C SER A 163 8.31 -13.10 6.36
N ALA A 164 8.25 -12.23 7.36
CA ALA A 164 8.79 -12.51 8.69
C ALA A 164 8.10 -13.70 9.38
N LEU A 165 6.83 -13.93 9.09
CA LEU A 165 6.09 -15.10 9.58
C LEU A 165 6.34 -16.35 8.76
N HIS A 166 7.19 -16.32 7.74
CA HIS A 166 7.42 -17.41 6.79
C HIS A 166 6.20 -17.77 5.95
N HIS A 167 5.31 -16.80 5.73
CA HIS A 167 4.16 -16.89 4.83
C HIS A 167 4.17 -15.73 3.85
N PRO A 168 5.18 -15.63 2.96
CA PRO A 168 5.29 -14.48 2.06
C PRO A 168 4.08 -14.39 1.15
N CYS A 169 3.78 -13.18 0.71
CA CYS A 169 2.75 -12.97 -0.30
C CYS A 169 3.10 -13.76 -1.57
N CYS A 170 2.13 -14.46 -2.13
CA CYS A 170 2.34 -15.24 -3.36
C CYS A 170 2.86 -14.34 -4.48
N GLY A 171 3.91 -14.79 -5.17
CA GLY A 171 4.53 -14.04 -6.26
C GLY A 171 5.52 -12.97 -5.82
N ASP A 172 5.67 -12.73 -4.55
CA ASP A 172 6.59 -11.70 -4.03
C ASP A 172 8.00 -12.27 -3.84
N LEU A 173 8.74 -12.38 -4.93
CA LEU A 173 10.08 -12.95 -4.93
C LEU A 173 11.06 -12.11 -4.12
N THR A 174 10.85 -10.81 -4.01
CA THR A 174 11.67 -9.90 -3.21
C THR A 174 11.70 -10.30 -1.75
N TYR A 175 10.56 -10.77 -1.22
CA TYR A 175 10.39 -11.12 0.18
C TYR A 175 10.24 -12.63 0.41
N GLY A 176 10.73 -13.43 -0.52
CA GLY A 176 10.98 -14.84 -0.30
C GLY A 176 9.91 -15.81 -0.77
N ALA A 177 8.96 -15.36 -1.61
CA ALA A 177 8.00 -16.29 -2.21
C ALA A 177 8.71 -17.30 -3.11
N ASP A 178 8.17 -18.52 -3.14
CA ASP A 178 8.62 -19.53 -4.10
C ASP A 178 8.21 -19.10 -5.52
N PRO A 179 9.08 -19.34 -6.51
CA PRO A 179 8.79 -19.03 -7.91
C PRO A 179 7.63 -19.83 -8.47
#